data_0eb4becfc5c0cbae000b87d79da82c62
#
_entry.id   0eb4becfc5c0cbae000b87d79da82c62
#
_cell.length_a   1.000
_cell.length_b   1.000
_cell.length_c   1.000
_cell.angle_alpha   90.00
_cell.angle_beta   90.00
_cell.angle_gamma   90.00
#
_symmetry.space_group_name_H-M   'P 1'
#
loop_
_entity.id
_entity.type
_entity.pdbx_description
1 polymer ?
#
loop_
_entity_poly.entity_id
_entity_poly.type
_entity_poly.pdbx_seq_one_letter_code
_entity_poly.pdbx_strand_id
1 'polypeptide(L)'
;MSTPFEDKRRTNSLDVRRANIYKKIEAVFDQLGPEFKAPELYALTGIKNVFANRILVASVLTDSFDCTIIGNHSDKRRWKKGKK
;
A
#
# COMPACT_ATOMS: atom_id res chain seq x y z
N MET A 1 25.01 20.83 -15.63
CA MET A 1 23.60 21.01 -15.32
C MET A 1 22.94 19.67 -15.17
N SER A 2 22.45 19.39 -13.97
CA SER A 2 21.73 18.15 -13.84
C SER A 2 20.48 18.28 -14.68
N THR A 3 20.23 17.28 -15.47
CA THR A 3 19.08 17.34 -16.33
C THR A 3 17.83 17.15 -15.46
N PRO A 4 16.81 17.97 -15.65
CA PRO A 4 15.53 17.76 -15.00
C PRO A 4 15.01 16.35 -15.21
N PHE A 5 15.51 15.76 -16.25
CA PHE A 5 15.17 14.42 -16.63
C PHE A 5 15.64 13.38 -15.63
N GLU A 6 16.86 13.52 -15.12
CA GLU A 6 17.37 12.59 -14.11
C GLU A 6 16.64 12.73 -12.81
N ASP A 7 16.35 13.95 -12.40
CA ASP A 7 15.62 14.21 -11.19
C ASP A 7 14.20 13.64 -11.26
N LYS A 8 13.57 13.79 -12.40
CA LYS A 8 12.26 13.22 -12.64
C LYS A 8 12.29 11.71 -12.55
N ARG A 9 13.33 11.11 -13.09
CA ARG A 9 13.42 9.66 -13.07
C ARG A 9 13.54 9.13 -11.66
N ARG A 10 14.31 9.81 -10.84
CA ARG A 10 14.51 9.42 -9.47
C ARG A 10 13.24 9.57 -8.65
N THR A 11 12.57 10.68 -8.81
CA THR A 11 11.31 10.95 -8.14
C THR A 11 10.22 10.01 -8.64
N ASN A 12 10.14 9.83 -9.94
CA ASN A 12 9.14 8.98 -10.54
C ASN A 12 9.23 7.52 -10.11
N SER A 13 10.42 7.08 -9.76
CA SER A 13 10.60 5.70 -9.33
C SER A 13 9.73 5.36 -8.14
N LEU A 14 9.76 6.21 -7.11
CA LEU A 14 8.92 6.00 -5.93
C LEU A 14 7.47 6.34 -6.21
N ASP A 15 7.22 7.42 -6.93
CA ASP A 15 5.86 7.84 -7.23
C ASP A 15 5.13 6.79 -8.07
N VAL A 16 5.83 6.22 -9.04
CA VAL A 16 5.25 5.18 -9.89
C VAL A 16 4.93 3.93 -9.06
N ARG A 17 5.82 3.57 -8.16
CA ARG A 17 5.57 2.42 -7.28
C ARG A 17 4.37 2.64 -6.38
N ARG A 18 4.29 3.80 -5.77
CA ARG A 18 3.15 4.13 -4.92
C ARG A 18 1.86 4.16 -5.72
N ALA A 19 1.89 4.75 -6.90
CA ALA A 19 0.71 4.81 -7.76
C ALA A 19 0.26 3.42 -8.18
N ASN A 20 1.20 2.55 -8.52
CA ASN A 20 0.87 1.19 -8.89
C ASN A 20 0.26 0.41 -7.72
N ILE A 21 0.84 0.58 -6.54
CA ILE A 21 0.31 -0.05 -5.35
C ILE A 21 -1.09 0.48 -5.05
N TYR A 22 -1.28 1.79 -5.14
CA TYR A 22 -2.57 2.41 -4.94
C TYR A 22 -3.63 1.81 -5.88
N LYS A 23 -3.30 1.73 -7.15
CA LYS A 23 -4.23 1.20 -8.14
C LYS A 23 -4.59 -0.26 -7.86
N LYS A 24 -3.61 -1.04 -7.47
CA LYS A 24 -3.85 -2.45 -7.17
C LYS A 24 -4.74 -2.60 -5.95
N ILE A 25 -4.50 -1.81 -4.93
CA ILE A 25 -5.32 -1.84 -3.73
C ILE A 25 -6.73 -1.36 -4.06
N GLU A 26 -6.84 -0.26 -4.79
CA GLU A 26 -8.14 0.28 -5.16
C GLU A 26 -9.00 -0.73 -5.92
N ALA A 27 -8.37 -1.47 -6.81
CA ALA A 27 -9.08 -2.45 -7.61
C ALA A 27 -9.70 -3.58 -6.79
N VAL A 28 -9.11 -3.88 -5.63
CA VAL A 28 -9.58 -4.99 -4.79
C VAL A 28 -10.16 -4.50 -3.46
N PHE A 29 -10.15 -3.21 -3.22
CA PHE A 29 -10.53 -2.67 -1.93
C PHE A 29 -11.95 -3.04 -1.54
N ASP A 30 -12.84 -3.05 -2.50
CA ASP A 30 -14.23 -3.43 -2.26
C ASP A 30 -14.39 -4.91 -1.92
N GLN A 31 -13.43 -5.72 -2.32
CA GLN A 31 -13.45 -7.14 -2.01
C GLN A 31 -12.99 -7.42 -0.59
N LEU A 32 -12.31 -6.45 0.02
CA LEU A 32 -11.87 -6.57 1.39
C LEU A 32 -13.01 -6.18 2.32
N GLY A 33 -13.13 -6.91 3.42
CA GLY A 33 -14.11 -6.55 4.44
C GLY A 33 -13.70 -5.29 5.20
N PRO A 34 -14.49 -4.87 6.16
CA PRO A 34 -14.14 -3.68 6.95
C PRO A 34 -12.84 -3.84 7.72
N GLU A 35 -12.44 -5.07 7.98
CA GLU A 35 -11.13 -5.40 8.53
C GLU A 35 -10.53 -6.50 7.68
N PHE A 36 -9.23 -6.40 7.43
CA PHE A 36 -8.55 -7.38 6.62
C PHE A 36 -7.10 -7.54 7.08
N LYS A 37 -6.51 -8.68 6.77
CA LYS A 37 -5.11 -8.94 7.09
C LYS A 37 -4.25 -8.64 5.88
N ALA A 38 -3.01 -8.23 6.14
CA ALA A 38 -2.08 -7.92 5.06
C ALA A 38 -1.92 -9.09 4.07
N PRO A 39 -1.79 -10.35 4.51
CA PRO A 39 -1.69 -11.45 3.55
C PRO A 39 -2.85 -11.54 2.57
N GLU A 40 -4.06 -11.22 3.02
CA GLU A 40 -5.21 -11.19 2.11
C GLU A 40 -5.02 -10.14 1.02
N LEU A 41 -4.57 -8.97 1.42
CA LEU A 41 -4.34 -7.89 0.48
C LEU A 41 -3.27 -8.27 -0.54
N TYR A 42 -2.16 -8.84 -0.06
CA TYR A 42 -1.09 -9.26 -0.97
C TYR A 42 -1.56 -10.34 -1.93
N ALA A 43 -2.38 -11.26 -1.46
CA ALA A 43 -2.92 -12.31 -2.33
C ALA A 43 -3.82 -11.74 -3.41
N LEU A 44 -4.67 -10.78 -3.06
CA LEU A 44 -5.59 -10.20 -4.02
C LEU A 44 -4.91 -9.28 -5.01
N THR A 45 -3.89 -8.55 -4.56
CA THR A 45 -3.21 -7.57 -5.42
C THR A 45 -2.05 -8.18 -6.20
N GLY A 46 -1.54 -9.32 -5.75
CA GLY A 46 -0.35 -9.90 -6.35
C GLY A 46 0.93 -9.18 -6.00
N ILE A 47 0.89 -8.26 -5.06
CA ILE A 47 2.08 -7.56 -4.60
C ILE A 47 2.95 -8.52 -3.80
N LYS A 48 4.25 -8.49 -4.04
CA LYS A 48 5.18 -9.33 -3.29
C LYS A 48 5.27 -8.86 -1.85
N ASN A 49 5.21 -9.82 -0.93
CA ASN A 49 5.29 -9.53 0.50
C ASN A 49 6.75 -9.41 0.93
N VAL A 50 7.40 -8.34 0.51
CA VAL A 50 8.78 -8.03 0.89
C VAL A 50 8.79 -6.72 1.66
N PHE A 51 9.86 -6.50 2.42
CA PHE A 51 9.94 -5.37 3.35
C PHE A 51 9.67 -4.03 2.68
N ALA A 52 10.30 -3.80 1.54
CA ALA A 52 10.14 -2.54 0.82
C ALA A 52 8.69 -2.31 0.41
N ASN A 53 8.03 -3.35 -0.07
CA ASN A 53 6.62 -3.24 -0.47
C ASN A 53 5.71 -3.06 0.73
N ARG A 54 6.04 -3.69 1.86
CA ARG A 54 5.23 -3.51 3.06
C ARG A 54 5.19 -2.07 3.53
N ILE A 55 6.33 -1.40 3.46
CA ILE A 55 6.39 0.02 3.83
C ILE A 55 5.51 0.85 2.92
N LEU A 56 5.60 0.62 1.61
CA LEU A 56 4.81 1.36 0.64
C LEU A 56 3.31 1.07 0.78
N VAL A 57 2.97 -0.20 0.96
CA VAL A 57 1.57 -0.58 1.15
C VAL A 57 0.99 0.06 2.40
N ALA A 58 1.74 0.01 3.49
CA ALA A 58 1.29 0.63 4.75
C ALA A 58 1.09 2.13 4.57
N SER A 59 2.01 2.78 3.89
CA SER A 59 1.92 4.21 3.62
C SER A 59 0.69 4.55 2.79
N VAL A 60 0.45 3.79 1.72
CA VAL A 60 -0.70 4.02 0.85
C VAL A 60 -2.01 3.76 1.60
N LEU A 61 -2.08 2.68 2.36
CA LEU A 61 -3.29 2.38 3.12
C LEU A 61 -3.60 3.49 4.13
N THR A 62 -2.57 3.98 4.82
CA THR A 62 -2.76 5.02 5.83
C THR A 62 -3.11 6.36 5.18
N ASP A 63 -2.38 6.74 4.14
CA ASP A 63 -2.51 8.07 3.57
C ASP A 63 -3.67 8.19 2.59
N SER A 64 -3.88 7.17 1.78
CA SER A 64 -4.86 7.24 0.69
C SER A 64 -6.19 6.60 1.02
N PHE A 65 -6.18 5.56 1.83
CA PHE A 65 -7.40 4.83 2.18
C PHE A 65 -7.82 5.03 3.62
N ASP A 66 -7.06 5.84 4.35
CA ASP A 66 -7.38 6.19 5.73
C ASP A 66 -7.55 4.95 6.62
N CYS A 67 -6.80 3.91 6.32
CA CYS A 67 -6.83 2.68 7.09
C CYS A 67 -5.96 2.80 8.33
N THR A 68 -6.31 2.06 9.36
CA THR A 68 -5.52 2.01 10.59
C THR A 68 -5.16 0.56 10.90
N ILE A 69 -4.04 0.39 11.59
CA ILE A 69 -3.61 -0.92 12.03
C ILE A 69 -4.16 -1.19 13.42
N ILE A 70 -4.74 -2.37 13.60
CA ILE A 70 -5.21 -2.81 14.90
C ILE A 70 -4.54 -4.13 15.26
N GLY A 71 -4.28 -4.35 16.55
CA GLY A 71 -3.59 -5.53 17.03
C GLY A 71 -2.15 -5.24 17.39
N ASN A 72 -1.62 -5.99 18.36
CA ASN A 72 -0.27 -5.76 18.88
C ASN A 72 0.79 -6.68 18.32
N HIS A 73 0.39 -7.83 17.80
CA HIS A 73 1.32 -8.84 17.27
C HIS A 73 1.11 -9.01 15.79
N SER A 74 2.18 -9.33 15.08
CA SER A 74 2.09 -9.50 13.63
C SER A 74 1.03 -10.53 13.23
N ASP A 75 0.87 -11.59 14.01
CA ASP A 75 -0.12 -12.61 13.71
C ASP A 75 -1.55 -12.13 13.90
N LYS A 76 -1.74 -11.17 14.79
CA LYS A 76 -3.06 -10.63 15.10
C LYS A 76 -3.30 -9.26 14.51
N ARG A 77 -2.29 -8.73 13.82
CA ARG A 77 -2.40 -7.40 13.25
C ARG A 77 -3.33 -7.42 12.05
N ARG A 78 -4.25 -6.48 12.04
CA ARG A 78 -5.19 -6.32 10.94
C ARG A 78 -5.28 -4.85 10.57
N TRP A 79 -5.75 -4.64 9.36
CA TRP A 79 -6.06 -3.30 8.90
C TRP A 79 -7.56 -3.07 9.00
N LYS A 80 -7.92 -1.90 9.47
CA LYS A 80 -9.31 -1.49 9.53
C LYS A 80 -9.53 -0.36 8.55
N LYS A 81 -10.56 -0.47 7.72
CA LYS A 81 -10.88 0.57 6.75
C LYS A 81 -11.31 1.84 7.47
N GLY A 82 -10.88 2.98 6.93
CA GLY A 82 -11.30 4.26 7.44
C GLY A 82 -12.69 4.64 6.94
N LYS A 83 -13.07 5.86 7.21
CA LYS A 83 -14.39 6.34 6.88
C LYS A 83 -14.50 6.95 5.50
N LYS A 84 -13.58 6.72 4.68
CA LYS A 84 -13.64 7.34 3.37
C LYS A 84 -14.66 6.71 2.47
#